data_dcae98936d8b1705dd7c5981eb25b14a
#
_entry.id   dcae98936d8b1705dd7c5981eb25b14a
#
_cell.length_a   1.000
_cell.length_b   1.000
_cell.length_c   1.000
_cell.angle_alpha   90.00
_cell.angle_beta   90.00
_cell.angle_gamma   90.00
#
_symmetry.space_group_name_H-M   'P 1'
#
loop_
_entity.id
_entity.type
_entity.pdbx_description
1 polymer ?
#
loop_
_entity_poly.entity_id
_entity_poly.type
_entity_poly.pdbx_seq_one_letter_code
_entity_poly.pdbx_strand_id
1 'polypeptide(L)'
;MLNIIEEAGNLNNLVDYQDGSVVSKELIKKEKGSVTLFAFDKGQGLSEHTAPFDALVYIFDGKVEITIAGKQHNLKTGETIIMPANKPHSLKAIDRFKMFLVMIKA
;
A
#
# COMPACT_ATOMS: atom_id res chain seq x y z
N MET A 1 -12.07 18.05 -3.85
CA MET A 1 -11.15 16.93 -4.11
C MET A 1 -9.76 17.49 -4.37
N LEU A 2 -8.75 16.92 -3.70
CA LEU A 2 -7.37 17.29 -3.95
C LEU A 2 -6.92 16.73 -5.30
N ASN A 3 -6.29 17.55 -6.10
CA ASN A 3 -5.75 17.18 -7.39
C ASN A 3 -4.26 17.50 -7.41
N ILE A 4 -3.43 16.47 -7.64
CA ILE A 4 -1.99 16.63 -7.70
C ILE A 4 -1.42 16.59 -9.11
N ILE A 5 -2.29 16.58 -10.13
CA ILE A 5 -1.83 16.69 -11.52
C ILE A 5 -1.34 18.12 -11.72
N GLU A 6 -0.03 18.27 -11.98
CA GLU A 6 0.67 19.56 -12.14
C GLU A 6 0.65 20.46 -10.89
N GLU A 7 0.22 19.90 -9.74
CA GLU A 7 0.22 20.64 -8.47
C GLU A 7 0.84 19.78 -7.38
N ALA A 8 1.52 20.42 -6.44
CA ALA A 8 2.10 19.73 -5.31
C ALA A 8 1.02 19.40 -4.27
N GLY A 9 1.15 18.23 -3.63
CA GLY A 9 0.26 17.81 -2.58
C GLY A 9 1.01 17.03 -1.50
N ASN A 10 0.33 16.81 -0.39
CA ASN A 10 0.84 16.00 0.71
C ASN A 10 0.13 14.65 0.70
N LEU A 11 0.89 13.54 0.67
CA LEU A 11 0.32 12.20 0.62
C LEU A 11 -0.69 11.95 1.73
N ASN A 12 -0.43 12.43 2.95
CA ASN A 12 -1.32 12.22 4.08
C ASN A 12 -2.69 12.88 3.91
N ASN A 13 -2.79 13.89 3.05
CA ASN A 13 -4.05 14.58 2.78
C ASN A 13 -4.82 14.00 1.61
N LEU A 14 -4.25 13.04 0.89
CA LEU A 14 -4.87 12.46 -0.31
C LEU A 14 -5.75 11.26 0.00
N VAL A 15 -5.57 10.61 1.15
CA VAL A 15 -6.36 9.47 1.58
C VAL A 15 -6.57 9.55 3.08
N ASP A 16 -7.81 9.27 3.52
CA ASP A 16 -8.18 9.32 4.94
C ASP A 16 -8.54 7.94 5.46
N TYR A 17 -8.31 7.72 6.75
CA TYR A 17 -8.78 6.53 7.44
C TYR A 17 -10.31 6.54 7.52
N GLN A 18 -10.90 5.37 7.42
CA GLN A 18 -12.32 5.16 7.64
C GLN A 18 -12.50 3.96 8.56
N ASP A 19 -13.28 4.12 9.62
CA ASP A 19 -13.46 3.09 10.65
C ASP A 19 -13.90 1.75 10.03
N GLY A 20 -13.20 0.69 10.42
CA GLY A 20 -13.47 -0.67 9.98
C GLY A 20 -13.22 -0.93 8.50
N SER A 21 -12.48 -0.07 7.82
CA SER A 21 -12.38 -0.10 6.37
C SER A 21 -10.95 -0.05 5.85
N VAL A 22 -10.82 -0.45 4.58
CA VAL A 22 -9.64 -0.19 3.76
C VAL A 22 -10.09 0.79 2.68
N VAL A 23 -9.43 1.95 2.63
CA VAL A 23 -9.72 2.99 1.64
C VAL A 23 -8.58 3.02 0.62
N SER A 24 -8.91 3.06 -0.66
CA SER A 24 -7.90 3.16 -1.71
C SER A 24 -8.17 4.35 -2.63
N LYS A 25 -7.11 4.93 -3.14
CA LYS A 25 -7.18 6.00 -4.13
C LYS A 25 -6.12 5.76 -5.20
N GLU A 26 -6.56 5.46 -6.40
CA GLU A 26 -5.66 5.27 -7.54
C GLU A 26 -5.22 6.62 -8.09
N LEU A 27 -3.92 6.84 -8.15
CA LEU A 27 -3.34 8.08 -8.66
C LEU A 27 -2.99 8.01 -10.14
N ILE A 28 -2.40 6.89 -10.55
CA ILE A 28 -1.99 6.64 -11.94
C ILE A 28 -2.32 5.19 -12.25
N LYS A 29 -2.94 4.95 -13.41
CA LYS A 29 -3.15 3.60 -13.91
C LYS A 29 -2.79 3.53 -15.39
N LYS A 30 -1.91 2.60 -15.72
CA LYS A 30 -1.48 2.30 -17.08
C LYS A 30 -1.51 0.80 -17.28
N GLU A 31 -1.40 0.35 -18.53
CA GLU A 31 -1.37 -1.08 -18.86
C GLU A 31 -0.26 -1.83 -18.12
N LYS A 32 0.91 -1.20 -17.97
CA LYS A 32 2.10 -1.83 -17.38
C LYS A 32 2.25 -1.60 -15.87
N GLY A 33 1.41 -0.79 -15.27
CA GLY A 33 1.52 -0.54 -13.84
C GLY A 33 0.56 0.50 -13.30
N SER A 34 0.62 0.67 -11.99
CA SER A 34 -0.26 1.60 -11.29
C SER A 34 0.42 2.19 -10.07
N VAL A 35 -0.11 3.31 -9.61
CA VAL A 35 0.27 3.96 -8.36
C VAL A 35 -1.00 4.20 -7.57
N THR A 36 -1.08 3.61 -6.37
CA THR A 36 -2.29 3.67 -5.54
C THR A 36 -1.91 3.98 -4.10
N LEU A 37 -2.72 4.81 -3.44
CA LEU A 37 -2.63 5.04 -2.01
C LEU A 37 -3.67 4.20 -1.30
N PHE A 38 -3.32 3.71 -0.10
CA PHE A 38 -4.22 2.96 0.76
C PHE A 38 -4.18 3.51 2.16
N ALA A 39 -5.33 3.49 2.82
CA ALA A 39 -5.45 3.74 4.26
C ALA A 39 -6.19 2.57 4.89
N PHE A 40 -5.55 1.88 5.82
CA PHE A 40 -6.09 0.71 6.50
C PHE A 40 -6.42 1.05 7.94
N ASP A 41 -7.63 0.79 8.38
CA ASP A 41 -7.95 0.86 9.80
C ASP A 41 -7.25 -0.30 10.53
N LYS A 42 -7.03 -0.13 11.83
CA LYS A 42 -6.41 -1.15 12.68
C LYS A 42 -7.15 -2.48 12.55
N GLY A 43 -6.41 -3.56 12.37
CA GLY A 43 -6.94 -4.91 12.23
C GLY A 43 -7.37 -5.29 10.83
N GLN A 44 -7.49 -4.33 9.92
CA GLN A 44 -7.80 -4.60 8.53
C GLN A 44 -6.56 -5.13 7.80
N GLY A 45 -6.75 -5.77 6.67
CA GLY A 45 -5.64 -6.32 5.90
C GLY A 45 -6.06 -6.83 4.54
N LEU A 46 -5.10 -7.45 3.87
CA LEU A 46 -5.31 -8.17 2.61
C LEU A 46 -4.85 -9.61 2.82
N SER A 47 -5.74 -10.55 2.51
CA SER A 47 -5.41 -11.98 2.62
C SER A 47 -4.33 -12.37 1.61
N GLU A 48 -3.69 -13.52 1.88
CA GLU A 48 -2.61 -14.00 1.03
C GLU A 48 -3.05 -14.18 -0.41
N HIS A 49 -2.29 -13.63 -1.33
CA HIS A 49 -2.52 -13.71 -2.77
C HIS A 49 -1.22 -13.51 -3.52
N THR A 50 -1.25 -13.78 -4.84
CA THR A 50 -0.13 -13.50 -5.74
C THR A 50 -0.61 -12.53 -6.82
N ALA A 51 0.34 -11.81 -7.41
CA ALA A 51 0.07 -10.92 -8.53
C ALA A 51 1.26 -10.93 -9.49
N PRO A 52 1.03 -10.75 -10.81
CA PRO A 52 2.12 -10.73 -11.79
C PRO A 52 2.81 -9.36 -11.88
N PHE A 53 3.00 -8.71 -10.75
CA PHE A 53 3.59 -7.38 -10.63
C PHE A 53 4.66 -7.37 -9.56
N ASP A 54 5.74 -6.63 -9.79
CA ASP A 54 6.62 -6.20 -8.71
C ASP A 54 5.96 -5.03 -8.02
N ALA A 55 5.84 -5.09 -6.71
CA ALA A 55 5.12 -4.07 -5.93
C ALA A 55 6.05 -3.41 -4.93
N LEU A 56 6.23 -2.09 -5.07
CA LEU A 56 6.96 -1.28 -4.10
C LEU A 56 5.98 -0.69 -3.11
N VAL A 57 6.18 -1.01 -1.84
CA VAL A 57 5.36 -0.49 -0.74
C VAL A 57 6.18 0.52 0.06
N TYR A 58 5.65 1.72 0.24
CA TYR A 58 6.22 2.73 1.11
C TYR A 58 5.17 3.11 2.17
N ILE A 59 5.54 2.97 3.45
CA ILE A 59 4.64 3.30 4.57
C ILE A 59 4.85 4.76 4.94
N PHE A 60 3.83 5.59 4.74
CA PHE A 60 3.92 7.01 5.08
C PHE A 60 3.14 7.40 6.33
N ASP A 61 2.45 6.45 6.97
CA ASP A 61 1.83 6.61 8.28
C ASP A 61 1.55 5.24 8.90
N GLY A 62 1.83 5.07 10.20
CA GLY A 62 1.43 3.90 10.97
C GLY A 62 2.37 2.70 10.92
N LYS A 63 1.79 1.51 11.13
CA LYS A 63 2.53 0.24 11.25
C LYS A 63 1.77 -0.90 10.59
N VAL A 64 2.50 -1.74 9.85
CA VAL A 64 1.94 -2.87 9.13
C VAL A 64 2.83 -4.11 9.27
N GLU A 65 2.20 -5.27 9.27
CA GLU A 65 2.86 -6.57 9.15
C GLU A 65 2.64 -7.08 7.73
N ILE A 66 3.74 -7.27 7.00
CA ILE A 66 3.70 -7.81 5.63
C ILE A 66 4.38 -9.16 5.62
N THR A 67 3.68 -10.18 5.13
CA THR A 67 4.24 -11.53 5.00
C THR A 67 4.46 -11.82 3.53
N ILE A 68 5.70 -12.17 3.17
CA ILE A 68 6.09 -12.48 1.79
C ILE A 68 6.71 -13.87 1.76
N ALA A 69 6.11 -14.77 0.99
CA ALA A 69 6.57 -16.16 0.86
C ALA A 69 6.81 -16.81 2.24
N GLY A 70 5.89 -16.58 3.18
CA GLY A 70 5.94 -17.12 4.54
C GLY A 70 6.82 -16.35 5.51
N LYS A 71 7.57 -15.34 5.07
CA LYS A 71 8.43 -14.54 5.94
C LYS A 71 7.76 -13.22 6.31
N GLN A 72 7.67 -12.99 7.62
CA GLN A 72 7.03 -11.82 8.19
C GLN A 72 7.97 -10.63 8.28
N HIS A 73 7.49 -9.45 7.88
CA HIS A 73 8.20 -8.18 7.96
C HIS A 73 7.32 -7.14 8.63
N ASN A 74 7.86 -6.43 9.61
CA ASN A 74 7.15 -5.34 10.28
C ASN A 74 7.71 -4.01 9.79
N LEU A 75 6.84 -3.18 9.22
CA LEU A 75 7.20 -1.87 8.70
C LEU A 75 6.45 -0.77 9.44
N LYS A 76 7.12 0.36 9.59
CA LYS A 76 6.56 1.58 10.18
C LYS A 76 6.79 2.76 9.24
N THR A 77 6.23 3.90 9.60
CA THR A 77 6.37 5.15 8.84
C THR A 77 7.81 5.38 8.39
N GLY A 78 7.98 5.63 7.09
CA GLY A 78 9.27 5.89 6.47
C GLY A 78 9.96 4.66 5.89
N GLU A 79 9.43 3.45 6.15
CA GLU A 79 10.04 2.22 5.67
C GLU A 79 9.39 1.71 4.39
N THR A 80 10.14 0.95 3.62
CA THR A 80 9.72 0.45 2.31
C THR A 80 10.16 -1.00 2.12
N ILE A 81 9.42 -1.73 1.27
CA ILE A 81 9.77 -3.09 0.88
C ILE A 81 9.26 -3.34 -0.54
N ILE A 82 9.93 -4.23 -1.26
CA ILE A 82 9.46 -4.71 -2.56
C ILE A 82 8.89 -6.11 -2.37
N MET A 83 7.65 -6.29 -2.81
CA MET A 83 7.01 -7.60 -2.89
C MET A 83 7.20 -8.10 -4.32
N PRO A 84 8.05 -9.13 -4.54
CA PRO A 84 8.34 -9.59 -5.90
C PRO A 84 7.10 -10.21 -6.58
N ALA A 85 7.06 -10.07 -7.90
CA ALA A 85 6.01 -10.68 -8.72
C ALA A 85 5.90 -12.18 -8.45
N ASN A 86 4.67 -12.68 -8.42
CA ASN A 86 4.34 -14.10 -8.28
C ASN A 86 4.77 -14.76 -6.96
N LYS A 87 5.16 -13.97 -5.97
CA LYS A 87 5.39 -14.45 -4.60
C LYS A 87 4.14 -14.20 -3.77
N PRO A 88 3.68 -15.19 -2.98
CA PRO A 88 2.51 -14.99 -2.12
C PRO A 88 2.81 -13.94 -1.06
N HIS A 89 1.86 -13.04 -0.85
CA HIS A 89 2.00 -11.98 0.16
C HIS A 89 0.67 -11.64 0.79
N SER A 90 0.74 -11.14 2.03
CA SER A 90 -0.41 -10.68 2.79
C SER A 90 -0.03 -9.47 3.64
N LEU A 91 -1.01 -8.65 4.01
CA LEU A 91 -0.81 -7.45 4.82
C LEU A 91 -1.80 -7.46 5.99
N LYS A 92 -1.33 -7.01 7.16
CA LYS A 92 -2.18 -6.86 8.35
C LYS A 92 -1.83 -5.57 9.06
N ALA A 93 -2.84 -4.73 9.30
CA ALA A 93 -2.67 -3.47 10.02
C ALA A 93 -2.51 -3.74 11.52
N ILE A 94 -1.29 -3.66 12.00
CA ILE A 94 -0.97 -3.73 13.44
C ILE A 94 -1.55 -2.50 14.13
N ASP A 95 -1.46 -1.36 13.46
CA ASP A 95 -2.10 -0.12 13.81
C ASP A 95 -2.67 0.46 12.52
N ARG A 96 -3.37 1.57 12.56
CA ARG A 96 -3.76 2.28 11.34
C ARG A 96 -2.50 2.56 10.52
N PHE A 97 -2.57 2.35 9.21
CA PHE A 97 -1.42 2.68 8.37
C PHE A 97 -1.87 3.14 6.99
N LYS A 98 -1.02 3.98 6.40
CA LYS A 98 -1.18 4.42 5.02
C LYS A 98 0.04 3.99 4.23
N MET A 99 -0.20 3.48 3.04
CA MET A 99 0.88 3.07 2.15
C MET A 99 0.72 3.63 0.74
N PHE A 100 1.86 3.85 0.12
CA PHE A 100 2.01 4.22 -1.27
C PHE A 100 2.45 2.94 -2.00
N LEU A 101 1.64 2.49 -2.94
CA LEU A 101 1.87 1.23 -3.65
C LEU A 101 2.12 1.51 -5.13
N VAL A 102 3.31 1.10 -5.60
CA VAL A 102 3.66 1.15 -7.02
C VAL A 102 3.73 -0.28 -7.54
N MET A 103 2.90 -0.61 -8.52
CA MET A 103 2.89 -1.93 -9.15
C MET A 103 3.39 -1.80 -10.57
N ILE A 104 4.39 -2.62 -10.92
CA ILE A 104 4.96 -2.66 -12.27
C ILE A 104 4.87 -4.10 -12.77
N LYS A 105 4.29 -4.28 -13.94
CA LYS A 105 4.07 -5.60 -14.52
C LYS A 105 5.41 -6.30 -14.78
N ALA A 106 5.50 -7.53 -14.32
CA ALA A 106 6.68 -8.36 -14.52
C ALA A 106 6.79 -8.87 -15.96
#